data_631066251feb394a9945c3a97794293f
#
_entry.id   631066251feb394a9945c3a97794293f
#
_cell.length_a   1.000
_cell.length_b   1.000
_cell.length_c   1.000
_cell.angle_alpha   90.00
_cell.angle_beta   90.00
_cell.angle_gamma   90.00
#
_symmetry.space_group_name_H-M   'P 1'
#
loop_
_entity.id
_entity.type
_entity.pdbx_description
1 polymer ?
#
loop_
_entity_poly.entity_id
_entity_poly.type
_entity_poly.pdbx_seq_one_letter_code
_entity_poly.pdbx_strand_id
1 'polypeptide(L)'
;MTANITIKEYLKSFFYILKPFNRYRKTYENFFHVMSCVSKQKFPINAVLKNGEKKVLKNYYETYLTSFQIMNNYRIDGTVISISKSDMPKTKIDFGNNNGDIHAVFFEEIYKFLPVKDQVIIDIGANIGDSSIYFSIRGAKKVIALEPLPKNYSLAESNIKNNNLENKIDLFLCGCSNSNGHIFVDPEKEGAGSSINHSNQKLKVPLKTLENNS
;
A
#
# COMPACT_ATOMS: atom_id res chain seq x y z
N MET A 1 -19.84 15.94 35.66
CA MET A 1 -20.43 14.94 34.77
C MET A 1 -19.39 13.87 34.52
N THR A 2 -19.47 12.73 35.19
CA THR A 2 -18.61 11.58 35.02
C THR A 2 -19.13 10.79 33.80
N ALA A 3 -18.40 10.80 32.72
CA ALA A 3 -18.77 10.02 31.55
C ALA A 3 -18.69 8.51 31.89
N ASN A 4 -19.82 7.83 31.86
CA ASN A 4 -19.90 6.38 31.98
C ASN A 4 -19.26 5.75 30.71
N ILE A 5 -17.97 5.42 30.80
CA ILE A 5 -17.29 4.65 29.76
C ILE A 5 -17.86 3.25 29.76
N THR A 6 -18.42 2.81 28.64
CA THR A 6 -18.97 1.45 28.53
C THR A 6 -17.84 0.40 28.56
N ILE A 7 -18.13 -0.80 29.05
CA ILE A 7 -17.17 -1.94 29.06
C ILE A 7 -16.58 -2.17 27.66
N LYS A 8 -17.37 -1.93 26.61
CA LYS A 8 -16.94 -2.07 25.20
C LYS A 8 -15.89 -1.02 24.79
N GLU A 9 -16.00 0.21 25.32
CA GLU A 9 -15.00 1.28 25.09
C GLU A 9 -13.73 1.02 25.91
N TYR A 10 -13.88 0.50 27.12
CA TYR A 10 -12.74 0.10 27.95
C TYR A 10 -11.96 -1.06 27.30
N LEU A 11 -12.64 -2.08 26.79
CA LEU A 11 -12.02 -3.17 26.05
C LEU A 11 -11.36 -2.69 24.76
N LYS A 12 -11.98 -1.77 24.00
CA LYS A 12 -11.34 -1.16 22.83
C LYS A 12 -10.06 -0.42 23.21
N SER A 13 -10.06 0.40 24.24
CA SER A 13 -8.86 1.12 24.69
C SER A 13 -7.76 0.16 25.16
N PHE A 14 -8.12 -0.92 25.84
CA PHE A 14 -7.19 -1.97 26.27
C PHE A 14 -6.54 -2.68 25.06
N PHE A 15 -7.31 -3.01 24.01
CA PHE A 15 -6.76 -3.56 22.76
C PHE A 15 -5.88 -2.56 22.00
N TYR A 16 -6.17 -1.27 22.07
CA TYR A 16 -5.31 -0.22 21.50
C TYR A 16 -3.95 -0.13 22.19
N ILE A 17 -3.88 -0.42 23.49
CA ILE A 17 -2.63 -0.44 24.27
C ILE A 17 -1.85 -1.75 24.02
N LEU A 18 -2.55 -2.89 23.86
CA LEU A 18 -1.92 -4.20 23.66
C LEU A 18 -1.27 -4.37 22.28
N LYS A 19 -1.84 -3.75 21.22
CA LYS A 19 -1.26 -3.81 19.86
C LYS A 19 0.17 -3.22 19.80
N PRO A 20 0.42 -1.99 20.31
CA PRO A 20 1.78 -1.43 20.39
C PRO A 20 2.70 -2.26 21.28
N PHE A 21 2.22 -2.77 22.43
CA PHE A 21 3.02 -3.59 23.34
C PHE A 21 3.59 -4.83 22.65
N ASN A 22 2.74 -5.63 22.02
CA ASN A 22 3.19 -6.85 21.33
C ASN A 22 4.14 -6.54 20.18
N ARG A 23 3.87 -5.46 19.44
CA ARG A 23 4.72 -5.02 18.34
C ARG A 23 6.11 -4.61 18.86
N TYR A 24 6.17 -3.72 19.85
CA TYR A 24 7.45 -3.24 20.40
C TYR A 24 8.24 -4.34 21.07
N ARG A 25 7.59 -5.25 21.81
CA ARG A 25 8.24 -6.42 22.41
C ARG A 25 8.91 -7.33 21.38
N LYS A 26 8.31 -7.49 20.22
CA LYS A 26 8.87 -8.30 19.12
C LYS A 26 9.96 -7.58 18.34
N THR A 27 9.98 -6.26 18.36
CA THR A 27 10.88 -5.42 17.57
C THR A 27 12.13 -5.01 18.34
N TYR A 28 11.95 -4.52 19.58
CA TYR A 28 13.01 -3.89 20.36
C TYR A 28 13.47 -4.79 21.51
N GLU A 29 14.79 -4.90 21.68
CA GLU A 29 15.38 -5.56 22.86
C GLU A 29 15.02 -4.77 24.12
N ASN A 30 15.19 -3.45 24.06
CA ASN A 30 14.88 -2.52 25.14
C ASN A 30 13.44 -1.97 25.07
N PHE A 31 12.46 -2.83 24.73
CA PHE A 31 11.09 -2.39 24.42
C PHE A 31 10.37 -1.66 25.58
N PHE A 32 10.67 -1.97 26.84
CA PHE A 32 10.11 -1.24 27.99
C PHE A 32 10.57 0.22 28.00
N HIS A 33 11.85 0.47 27.69
CA HIS A 33 12.40 1.82 27.56
C HIS A 33 11.72 2.55 26.39
N VAL A 34 11.61 1.91 25.22
CA VAL A 34 10.94 2.50 24.05
C VAL A 34 9.48 2.85 24.38
N MET A 35 8.73 1.96 25.00
CA MET A 35 7.33 2.20 25.40
C MET A 35 7.21 3.35 26.40
N SER A 36 8.09 3.40 27.42
CA SER A 36 8.09 4.48 28.42
C SER A 36 8.38 5.84 27.77
N CYS A 37 9.33 5.89 26.82
CA CYS A 37 9.64 7.12 26.10
C CYS A 37 8.47 7.55 25.18
N VAL A 38 7.88 6.61 24.45
CA VAL A 38 6.72 6.88 23.58
C VAL A 38 5.52 7.39 24.39
N SER A 39 5.19 6.75 25.51
CA SER A 39 4.06 7.17 26.37
C SER A 39 4.24 8.58 26.97
N LYS A 40 5.49 8.97 27.21
CA LYS A 40 5.87 10.29 27.75
C LYS A 40 6.23 11.30 26.68
N GLN A 41 6.10 10.93 25.37
CA GLN A 41 6.50 11.74 24.21
C GLN A 41 7.95 12.24 24.27
N LYS A 42 8.84 11.44 24.88
CA LYS A 42 10.27 11.78 25.03
C LYS A 42 11.06 11.23 23.85
N PHE A 43 11.46 12.09 22.94
CA PHE A 43 12.30 11.78 21.78
C PHE A 43 13.56 12.68 21.78
N PRO A 44 14.67 12.24 21.13
CA PRO A 44 14.86 10.95 20.44
C PRO A 44 14.99 9.76 21.40
N ILE A 45 14.71 8.54 20.90
CA ILE A 45 14.83 7.30 21.66
C ILE A 45 15.99 6.47 21.11
N ASN A 46 16.91 6.07 21.96
CA ASN A 46 17.95 5.09 21.62
C ASN A 46 17.36 3.68 21.71
N ALA A 47 16.99 3.12 20.59
CA ALA A 47 16.41 1.79 20.47
C ALA A 47 17.48 0.75 20.11
N VAL A 48 17.34 -0.46 20.65
CA VAL A 48 18.10 -1.65 20.26
C VAL A 48 17.10 -2.64 19.66
N LEU A 49 17.29 -3.01 18.39
CA LEU A 49 16.46 -3.97 17.70
C LEU A 49 16.80 -5.40 18.16
N LYS A 50 15.87 -6.35 17.96
CA LYS A 50 16.08 -7.77 18.31
C LYS A 50 17.24 -8.45 17.56
N ASN A 51 17.68 -7.88 16.46
CA ASN A 51 18.88 -8.32 15.72
C ASN A 51 20.19 -7.68 16.21
N GLY A 52 20.14 -6.88 17.30
CA GLY A 52 21.29 -6.18 17.87
C GLY A 52 21.59 -4.81 17.24
N GLU A 53 20.93 -4.42 16.19
CA GLU A 53 21.09 -3.11 15.54
C GLU A 53 20.67 -1.98 16.48
N LYS A 54 21.47 -0.93 16.60
CA LYS A 54 21.15 0.28 17.35
C LYS A 54 20.59 1.35 16.43
N LYS A 55 19.46 1.94 16.81
CA LYS A 55 18.78 2.97 16.02
C LYS A 55 18.30 4.11 16.90
N VAL A 56 18.48 5.34 16.42
CA VAL A 56 17.93 6.55 17.06
C VAL A 56 16.59 6.86 16.39
N LEU A 57 15.51 6.79 17.15
CA LEU A 57 14.15 7.05 16.71
C LEU A 57 13.78 8.49 17.07
N LYS A 58 13.60 9.35 16.08
CA LYS A 58 13.44 10.79 16.27
C LYS A 58 12.04 11.21 16.73
N ASN A 59 11.03 10.37 16.44
CA ASN A 59 9.62 10.65 16.74
C ASN A 59 8.78 9.37 16.80
N TYR A 60 7.50 9.54 17.14
CA TYR A 60 6.53 8.44 17.19
C TYR A 60 6.41 7.72 15.85
N TYR A 61 6.39 8.45 14.74
CA TYR A 61 6.21 7.88 13.40
C TYR A 61 7.38 6.96 13.03
N GLU A 62 8.62 7.36 13.26
CA GLU A 62 9.79 6.50 13.04
C GLU A 62 9.75 5.24 13.93
N THR A 63 9.30 5.38 15.17
CA THR A 63 9.14 4.23 16.08
C THR A 63 8.10 3.24 15.54
N TYR A 64 6.97 3.78 15.08
CA TYR A 64 5.91 2.99 14.46
C TYR A 64 6.41 2.29 13.19
N LEU A 65 6.97 3.03 12.24
CA LEU A 65 7.48 2.50 10.97
C LEU A 65 8.54 1.42 11.16
N THR A 66 9.54 1.67 12.03
CA THR A 66 10.60 0.69 12.30
C THR A 66 10.01 -0.62 12.83
N SER A 67 9.08 -0.55 13.78
CA SER A 67 8.43 -1.73 14.31
C SER A 67 7.55 -2.44 13.28
N PHE A 68 6.89 -1.68 12.44
CA PHE A 68 6.02 -2.21 11.39
C PHE A 68 6.84 -2.89 10.28
N GLN A 69 7.95 -2.30 9.85
CA GLN A 69 8.88 -2.86 8.87
C GLN A 69 9.43 -4.21 9.31
N ILE A 70 9.90 -4.29 10.56
CA ILE A 70 10.48 -5.52 11.10
C ILE A 70 9.44 -6.63 11.21
N MET A 71 8.25 -6.31 11.71
CA MET A 71 7.20 -7.31 11.88
C MET A 71 6.64 -7.85 10.57
N ASN A 72 6.57 -7.03 9.54
CA ASN A 72 6.01 -7.39 8.25
C ASN A 72 7.09 -7.78 7.23
N ASN A 73 8.36 -7.80 7.65
CA ASN A 73 9.48 -8.22 6.83
C ASN A 73 9.58 -7.48 5.49
N TYR A 74 9.51 -6.15 5.54
CA TYR A 74 9.76 -5.32 4.37
C TYR A 74 10.83 -4.26 4.64
N ARG A 75 11.40 -3.72 3.57
CA ARG A 75 12.37 -2.63 3.59
C ARG A 75 11.91 -1.51 2.69
N ILE A 76 12.22 -0.29 3.08
CA ILE A 76 12.05 0.90 2.25
C ILE A 76 13.43 1.46 1.95
N ASP A 77 13.70 1.70 0.68
CA ASP A 77 14.89 2.36 0.17
C ASP A 77 14.45 3.45 -0.80
N GLY A 78 14.60 4.71 -0.40
CA GLY A 78 14.00 5.84 -1.12
C GLY A 78 12.49 5.69 -1.22
N THR A 79 11.98 5.60 -2.45
CA THR A 79 10.56 5.39 -2.76
C THR A 79 10.20 3.93 -3.02
N VAL A 80 11.16 3.01 -2.93
CA VAL A 80 10.94 1.59 -3.21
C VAL A 80 10.69 0.80 -1.93
N ILE A 81 9.55 0.13 -1.85
CA ILE A 81 9.26 -0.87 -0.83
C ILE A 81 9.58 -2.27 -1.37
N SER A 82 10.38 -3.02 -0.61
CA SER A 82 10.70 -4.43 -0.87
C SER A 82 10.01 -5.32 0.15
N ILE A 83 9.09 -6.16 -0.30
CA ILE A 83 8.23 -7.03 0.51
C ILE A 83 8.75 -8.46 0.40
N SER A 84 8.94 -9.13 1.54
CA SER A 84 9.40 -10.53 1.61
C SER A 84 8.53 -11.31 2.58
N LYS A 85 7.47 -11.93 2.10
CA LYS A 85 6.60 -12.81 2.87
C LYS A 85 6.85 -14.27 2.48
N SER A 86 6.60 -15.20 3.41
CA SER A 86 6.84 -16.64 3.18
C SER A 86 5.89 -17.26 2.15
N ASP A 87 4.71 -16.68 1.96
CA ASP A 87 3.64 -17.15 1.08
C ASP A 87 3.53 -16.36 -0.24
N MET A 88 4.49 -15.45 -0.50
CA MET A 88 4.52 -14.63 -1.71
C MET A 88 5.95 -14.49 -2.26
N PRO A 89 6.13 -14.33 -3.58
CA PRO A 89 7.42 -13.96 -4.17
C PRO A 89 7.93 -12.63 -3.59
N LYS A 90 9.26 -12.46 -3.59
CA LYS A 90 9.83 -11.14 -3.27
C LYS A 90 9.31 -10.11 -4.26
N THR A 91 8.67 -9.08 -3.75
CA THR A 91 7.99 -8.05 -4.54
C THR A 91 8.60 -6.69 -4.24
N LYS A 92 8.82 -5.90 -5.28
CA LYS A 92 9.31 -4.52 -5.17
C LYS A 92 8.32 -3.57 -5.80
N ILE A 93 7.95 -2.52 -5.07
CA ILE A 93 7.04 -1.50 -5.55
C ILE A 93 7.65 -0.14 -5.29
N ASP A 94 7.84 0.63 -6.34
CA ASP A 94 8.13 2.05 -6.25
C ASP A 94 6.79 2.79 -6.06
N PHE A 95 6.67 3.53 -4.97
CA PHE A 95 5.47 4.31 -4.68
C PHE A 95 5.60 5.78 -5.10
N GLY A 96 6.78 6.22 -5.56
CA GLY A 96 7.00 7.59 -6.00
C GLY A 96 6.61 8.62 -4.94
N ASN A 97 5.81 9.61 -5.35
CA ASN A 97 5.16 10.55 -4.43
C ASN A 97 3.75 10.10 -4.00
N ASN A 98 3.34 8.93 -4.45
CA ASN A 98 2.02 8.34 -4.21
C ASN A 98 2.14 7.27 -3.14
N ASN A 99 1.32 7.30 -2.09
CA ASN A 99 1.35 6.28 -1.03
C ASN A 99 0.78 4.94 -1.50
N GLY A 100 0.03 4.88 -2.63
CA GLY A 100 -0.71 3.68 -3.03
C GLY A 100 -1.52 3.10 -1.88
N ASP A 101 -2.08 1.92 -2.11
CA ASP A 101 -2.73 1.12 -1.07
C ASP A 101 -1.86 -0.07 -0.63
N ILE A 102 -0.53 0.05 -0.77
CA ILE A 102 0.44 -1.02 -0.50
C ILE A 102 0.22 -1.67 0.87
N HIS A 103 -0.07 -0.84 1.89
CA HIS A 103 -0.35 -1.36 3.24
C HIS A 103 -1.60 -2.22 3.27
N ALA A 104 -2.70 -1.73 2.73
CA ALA A 104 -3.98 -2.42 2.69
C ALA A 104 -3.88 -3.69 1.82
N VAL A 105 -3.24 -3.58 0.65
CA VAL A 105 -3.11 -4.67 -0.32
C VAL A 105 -2.19 -5.78 0.18
N PHE A 106 -0.98 -5.46 0.63
CA PHE A 106 0.05 -6.47 0.92
C PHE A 106 0.14 -6.87 2.39
N PHE A 107 -0.28 -6.02 3.35
CA PHE A 107 -0.13 -6.30 4.78
C PHE A 107 -1.45 -6.58 5.47
N GLU A 108 -2.52 -5.86 5.14
CA GLU A 108 -3.87 -6.18 5.60
C GLU A 108 -4.55 -7.23 4.72
N GLU A 109 -4.02 -7.44 3.50
CA GLU A 109 -4.51 -8.41 2.50
C GLU A 109 -6.02 -8.27 2.26
N ILE A 110 -6.48 -7.02 2.05
CA ILE A 110 -7.91 -6.71 1.88
C ILE A 110 -8.58 -7.49 0.74
N TYR A 111 -7.81 -7.97 -0.23
CA TYR A 111 -8.29 -8.78 -1.36
C TYR A 111 -8.13 -10.29 -1.16
N LYS A 112 -7.66 -10.75 0.01
CA LYS A 112 -7.39 -12.18 0.27
C LYS A 112 -8.61 -13.10 0.08
N PHE A 113 -9.80 -12.55 0.31
CA PHE A 113 -11.05 -13.29 0.17
C PHE A 113 -11.47 -13.55 -1.28
N LEU A 114 -10.89 -12.86 -2.25
CA LEU A 114 -11.22 -13.03 -3.66
C LEU A 114 -10.60 -14.32 -4.23
N PRO A 115 -11.36 -15.11 -4.99
CA PRO A 115 -10.88 -16.34 -5.63
C PRO A 115 -10.09 -16.02 -6.91
N VAL A 116 -8.92 -15.40 -6.79
CA VAL A 116 -8.13 -14.91 -7.93
C VAL A 116 -7.37 -15.98 -8.70
N LYS A 117 -7.10 -17.14 -8.06
CA LYS A 117 -6.28 -18.19 -8.68
C LYS A 117 -6.93 -18.69 -9.97
N ASP A 118 -6.13 -18.75 -11.04
CA ASP A 118 -6.51 -19.19 -12.38
C ASP A 118 -7.62 -18.35 -13.06
N GLN A 119 -7.98 -17.19 -12.47
CA GLN A 119 -8.98 -16.28 -13.01
C GLN A 119 -8.35 -15.15 -13.83
N VAL A 120 -9.15 -14.57 -14.74
CA VAL A 120 -8.87 -13.27 -15.37
C VAL A 120 -9.44 -12.20 -14.46
N ILE A 121 -8.60 -11.27 -14.01
CA ILE A 121 -8.97 -10.17 -13.11
C ILE A 121 -8.98 -8.87 -13.90
N ILE A 122 -9.99 -8.05 -13.69
CA ILE A 122 -10.06 -6.67 -14.20
C ILE A 122 -9.81 -5.74 -13.01
N ASP A 123 -8.75 -4.95 -13.10
CA ASP A 123 -8.33 -4.01 -12.07
C ASP A 123 -8.57 -2.58 -12.56
N ILE A 124 -9.64 -1.95 -12.06
CA ILE A 124 -10.05 -0.62 -12.50
C ILE A 124 -9.50 0.43 -11.53
N GLY A 125 -8.67 1.34 -12.05
CA GLY A 125 -7.95 2.30 -11.24
C GLY A 125 -6.72 1.66 -10.60
N ALA A 126 -5.90 1.01 -11.42
CA ALA A 126 -4.72 0.27 -10.97
C ALA A 126 -3.65 1.13 -10.27
N ASN A 127 -3.79 2.45 -10.34
CA ASN A 127 -2.89 3.40 -9.69
C ASN A 127 -1.41 3.09 -10.01
N ILE A 128 -0.58 2.77 -9.01
CA ILE A 128 0.83 2.38 -9.16
C ILE A 128 1.02 0.88 -9.48
N GLY A 129 -0.06 0.15 -9.71
CA GLY A 129 -0.05 -1.27 -10.04
C GLY A 129 0.06 -2.23 -8.86
N ASP A 130 -0.05 -1.75 -7.63
CA ASP A 130 0.11 -2.56 -6.42
C ASP A 130 -0.96 -3.66 -6.31
N SER A 131 -2.23 -3.38 -6.56
CA SER A 131 -3.32 -4.36 -6.62
C SER A 131 -3.12 -5.36 -7.77
N SER A 132 -2.78 -4.89 -8.97
CA SER A 132 -2.53 -5.73 -10.14
C SER A 132 -1.40 -6.73 -9.90
N ILE A 133 -0.29 -6.27 -9.30
CA ILE A 133 0.84 -7.11 -8.90
C ILE A 133 0.40 -8.13 -7.86
N TYR A 134 -0.36 -7.71 -6.84
CA TYR A 134 -0.88 -8.60 -5.82
C TYR A 134 -1.73 -9.72 -6.42
N PHE A 135 -2.67 -9.43 -7.29
CA PHE A 135 -3.49 -10.45 -7.97
C PHE A 135 -2.63 -11.42 -8.79
N SER A 136 -1.65 -10.91 -9.52
CA SER A 136 -0.74 -11.74 -10.33
C SER A 136 0.05 -12.72 -9.48
N ILE A 137 0.65 -12.26 -8.36
CA ILE A 137 1.43 -13.13 -7.47
C ILE A 137 0.56 -14.09 -6.66
N ARG A 138 -0.74 -13.78 -6.46
CA ARG A 138 -1.74 -14.68 -5.86
C ARG A 138 -2.30 -15.70 -6.85
N GLY A 139 -1.77 -15.76 -8.06
CA GLY A 139 -2.05 -16.81 -9.04
C GLY A 139 -3.11 -16.48 -10.07
N ALA A 140 -3.46 -15.21 -10.28
CA ALA A 140 -4.31 -14.84 -11.40
C ALA A 140 -3.74 -15.37 -12.72
N LYS A 141 -4.61 -15.88 -13.60
CA LYS A 141 -4.23 -16.31 -14.95
C LYS A 141 -3.77 -15.10 -15.77
N LYS A 142 -4.51 -14.00 -15.67
CA LYS A 142 -4.24 -12.72 -16.34
C LYS A 142 -4.86 -11.58 -15.52
N VAL A 143 -4.22 -10.43 -15.52
CA VAL A 143 -4.78 -9.18 -14.99
C VAL A 143 -4.89 -8.17 -16.12
N ILE A 144 -6.06 -7.57 -16.29
CA ILE A 144 -6.32 -6.46 -17.19
C ILE A 144 -6.45 -5.22 -16.31
N ALA A 145 -5.47 -4.34 -16.37
CA ALA A 145 -5.34 -3.19 -15.49
C ALA A 145 -5.59 -1.89 -16.24
N LEU A 146 -6.44 -1.02 -15.72
CA LEU A 146 -6.80 0.25 -16.31
C LEU A 146 -6.41 1.39 -15.37
N GLU A 147 -5.61 2.35 -15.85
CA GLU A 147 -5.23 3.53 -15.08
C GLU A 147 -5.28 4.78 -15.99
N PRO A 148 -6.12 5.78 -15.67
CA PRO A 148 -6.28 6.96 -16.52
C PRO A 148 -5.20 8.05 -16.30
N LEU A 149 -4.50 8.07 -15.17
CA LEU A 149 -3.51 9.10 -14.87
C LEU A 149 -2.12 8.70 -15.42
N PRO A 150 -1.51 9.47 -16.34
CA PRO A 150 -0.27 9.07 -17.00
C PRO A 150 0.91 8.81 -16.07
N LYS A 151 1.06 9.61 -15.01
CA LYS A 151 2.13 9.41 -14.02
C LYS A 151 1.96 8.11 -13.26
N ASN A 152 0.73 7.81 -12.80
CA ASN A 152 0.42 6.56 -12.13
C ASN A 152 0.63 5.38 -13.08
N TYR A 153 0.13 5.50 -14.34
CA TYR A 153 0.34 4.49 -15.37
C TYR A 153 1.84 4.17 -15.59
N SER A 154 2.67 5.21 -15.77
CA SER A 154 4.11 5.01 -15.98
C SER A 154 4.78 4.35 -14.77
N LEU A 155 4.34 4.69 -13.56
CA LEU A 155 4.84 4.07 -12.34
C LEU A 155 4.37 2.61 -12.21
N ALA A 156 3.10 2.33 -12.55
CA ALA A 156 2.56 0.97 -12.60
C ALA A 156 3.31 0.10 -13.63
N GLU A 157 3.57 0.63 -14.84
CA GLU A 157 4.35 -0.05 -15.87
C GLU A 157 5.75 -0.42 -15.38
N SER A 158 6.45 0.52 -14.72
CA SER A 158 7.75 0.29 -14.12
C SER A 158 7.68 -0.77 -13.03
N ASN A 159 6.68 -0.72 -12.15
CA ASN A 159 6.48 -1.69 -11.08
C ASN A 159 6.21 -3.10 -11.61
N ILE A 160 5.37 -3.22 -12.64
CA ILE A 160 5.07 -4.49 -13.31
C ILE A 160 6.37 -5.10 -13.88
N LYS A 161 7.15 -4.30 -14.59
CA LYS A 161 8.43 -4.71 -15.16
C LYS A 161 9.46 -5.12 -14.11
N ASN A 162 9.58 -4.35 -13.01
CA ASN A 162 10.50 -4.63 -11.92
C ASN A 162 10.19 -5.95 -11.18
N ASN A 163 8.98 -6.48 -11.37
CA ASN A 163 8.55 -7.76 -10.82
C ASN A 163 8.43 -8.88 -11.86
N ASN A 164 8.83 -8.62 -13.12
CA ASN A 164 8.77 -9.56 -14.26
C ASN A 164 7.34 -10.10 -14.50
N LEU A 165 6.35 -9.22 -14.45
CA LEU A 165 4.93 -9.57 -14.58
C LEU A 165 4.28 -9.09 -15.87
N GLU A 166 5.05 -8.62 -16.86
CA GLU A 166 4.57 -8.11 -18.15
C GLU A 166 3.74 -9.17 -18.92
N ASN A 167 4.08 -10.44 -18.77
CA ASN A 167 3.34 -11.54 -19.38
C ASN A 167 2.02 -11.85 -18.65
N LYS A 168 1.83 -11.34 -17.43
CA LYS A 168 0.69 -11.59 -16.56
C LYS A 168 -0.29 -10.41 -16.49
N ILE A 169 0.20 -9.20 -16.70
CA ILE A 169 -0.57 -7.96 -16.54
C ILE A 169 -0.56 -7.19 -17.85
N ASP A 170 -1.75 -6.96 -18.42
CA ASP A 170 -1.96 -6.01 -19.51
C ASP A 170 -2.41 -4.69 -18.89
N LEU A 171 -1.56 -3.68 -18.97
CA LEU A 171 -1.83 -2.35 -18.44
C LEU A 171 -2.25 -1.40 -19.58
N PHE A 172 -3.35 -0.68 -19.36
CA PHE A 172 -3.91 0.26 -20.35
C PHE A 172 -4.05 1.67 -19.76
N LEU A 173 -3.56 2.66 -20.51
CA LEU A 173 -3.78 4.07 -20.18
C LEU A 173 -5.21 4.48 -20.58
N CYS A 174 -6.17 4.14 -19.76
CA CYS A 174 -7.58 4.48 -20.00
C CYS A 174 -8.38 4.47 -18.69
N GLY A 175 -9.51 5.16 -18.70
CA GLY A 175 -10.54 5.02 -17.68
C GLY A 175 -11.60 4.00 -18.07
N CYS A 176 -12.36 3.52 -17.08
CA CYS A 176 -13.54 2.67 -17.28
C CYS A 176 -14.82 3.49 -17.21
N SER A 177 -15.78 3.22 -18.11
CA SER A 177 -17.08 3.90 -18.15
C SER A 177 -18.16 2.97 -18.68
N ASN A 178 -19.42 3.41 -18.60
CA ASN A 178 -20.58 2.76 -19.22
C ASN A 178 -20.69 3.04 -20.74
N SER A 179 -19.82 3.90 -21.28
CA SER A 179 -19.76 4.22 -22.72
C SER A 179 -18.31 4.50 -23.12
N ASN A 180 -17.97 4.12 -24.35
CA ASN A 180 -16.71 4.51 -24.94
C ASN A 180 -16.67 6.02 -25.18
N GLY A 181 -15.53 6.63 -24.97
CA GLY A 181 -15.38 8.08 -25.08
C GLY A 181 -14.00 8.54 -24.66
N HIS A 182 -13.95 9.73 -24.11
CA HIS A 182 -12.72 10.31 -23.59
C HIS A 182 -13.00 11.16 -22.35
N ILE A 183 -12.01 11.19 -21.46
CA ILE A 183 -11.93 12.15 -20.36
C ILE A 183 -10.71 13.03 -20.54
N PHE A 184 -10.71 14.16 -19.85
CA PHE A 184 -9.54 15.03 -19.77
C PHE A 184 -8.97 14.95 -18.35
N VAL A 185 -7.73 14.58 -18.25
CA VAL A 185 -6.99 14.47 -16.99
C VAL A 185 -5.86 15.48 -16.95
N ASP A 186 -5.48 15.88 -15.75
CA ASP A 186 -4.26 16.66 -15.54
C ASP A 186 -3.07 15.69 -15.52
N PRO A 187 -2.11 15.81 -16.47
CA PRO A 187 -0.98 14.91 -16.55
C PRO A 187 -0.03 14.99 -15.33
N GLU A 188 -0.09 16.10 -14.57
CA GLU A 188 0.74 16.31 -13.38
C GLU A 188 0.10 15.77 -12.09
N LYS A 189 -1.16 15.35 -12.13
CA LYS A 189 -1.81 14.77 -10.97
C LYS A 189 -1.35 13.35 -10.71
N GLU A 190 -1.16 13.06 -9.45
CA GLU A 190 -0.77 11.76 -8.90
C GLU A 190 -1.68 11.43 -7.71
N GLY A 191 -1.74 10.15 -7.36
CA GLY A 191 -2.33 9.68 -6.12
C GLY A 191 -3.74 9.13 -6.21
N ALA A 192 -4.05 8.24 -5.28
CA ALA A 192 -5.38 7.69 -5.08
C ALA A 192 -6.37 8.82 -4.72
N GLY A 193 -7.52 8.86 -5.38
CA GLY A 193 -8.54 9.89 -5.14
C GLY A 193 -8.34 11.19 -5.91
N SER A 194 -7.38 11.26 -6.85
CA SER A 194 -7.30 12.38 -7.79
C SER A 194 -8.59 12.43 -8.60
N SER A 195 -9.47 13.39 -8.26
CA SER A 195 -10.70 13.59 -9.01
C SER A 195 -10.39 14.14 -10.40
N ILE A 196 -11.14 13.69 -11.38
CA ILE A 196 -11.13 14.21 -12.75
C ILE A 196 -11.78 15.59 -12.70
N ASN A 197 -11.02 16.62 -12.32
CA ASN A 197 -11.53 17.98 -12.19
C ASN A 197 -10.77 18.96 -13.09
N HIS A 198 -11.49 19.93 -13.57
CA HIS A 198 -11.14 20.99 -14.50
C HIS A 198 -9.80 21.71 -14.21
N SER A 199 -8.71 21.23 -14.79
CA SER A 199 -7.46 21.96 -14.90
C SER A 199 -7.29 22.58 -16.28
N ASN A 200 -6.48 23.62 -16.39
CA ASN A 200 -6.21 24.29 -17.68
C ASN A 200 -5.28 23.48 -18.60
N GLN A 201 -4.55 22.49 -18.07
CA GLN A 201 -3.75 21.53 -18.84
C GLN A 201 -4.43 20.18 -18.79
N LYS A 202 -4.93 19.74 -19.95
CA LYS A 202 -5.72 18.51 -20.03
C LYS A 202 -5.15 17.59 -21.07
N LEU A 203 -4.80 16.37 -20.63
CA LEU A 203 -4.52 15.26 -21.53
C LEU A 203 -5.82 14.52 -21.79
N LYS A 204 -6.06 14.22 -23.07
CA LYS A 204 -7.20 13.41 -23.50
C LYS A 204 -6.88 11.93 -23.31
N VAL A 205 -7.62 11.25 -22.44
CA VAL A 205 -7.45 9.83 -22.13
C VAL A 205 -8.70 9.06 -22.55
N PRO A 206 -8.58 7.91 -23.22
CA PRO A 206 -9.74 7.14 -23.66
C PRO A 206 -10.51 6.56 -22.46
N LEU A 207 -11.83 6.49 -22.64
CA LEU A 207 -12.73 5.68 -21.81
C LEU A 207 -13.09 4.41 -22.56
N LYS A 208 -13.07 3.30 -21.85
CA LYS A 208 -13.43 1.98 -22.34
C LYS A 208 -14.59 1.40 -21.54
N THR A 209 -15.46 0.66 -22.23
CA THR A 209 -16.45 -0.20 -21.59
C THR A 209 -15.84 -1.57 -21.31
N LEU A 210 -16.40 -2.30 -20.33
CA LEU A 210 -16.04 -3.70 -20.07
C LEU A 210 -16.81 -4.68 -20.99
N GLU A 211 -17.67 -4.19 -21.83
CA GLU A 211 -18.38 -5.02 -22.80
C GLU A 211 -17.44 -5.48 -23.91
N ASN A 212 -17.52 -6.77 -24.23
CA ASN A 212 -16.83 -7.35 -25.38
C ASN A 212 -17.34 -6.66 -26.66
N ASN A 213 -16.55 -5.83 -27.27
CA ASN A 213 -16.66 -5.58 -28.68
C ASN A 213 -16.11 -6.82 -29.40
N SER A 214 -16.99 -7.82 -29.59
CA SER A 214 -16.75 -8.95 -30.49
C SER A 214 -16.54 -8.46 -31.93
#